data_e089d1b5a56e92d25ed1612e59b7a9e2
#
_entry.id   e089d1b5a56e92d25ed1612e59b7a9e2
#
_cell.length_a   1.000
_cell.length_b   1.000
_cell.length_c   1.000
_cell.angle_alpha   90.00
_cell.angle_beta   90.00
_cell.angle_gamma   90.00
#
_symmetry.space_group_name_H-M   'P 1'
#
loop_
_entity.id
_entity.type
_entity.pdbx_description
1 polymer ?
#
loop_
_entity_poly.entity_id
_entity_poly.type
_entity_poly.pdbx_seq_one_letter_code
_entity_poly.pdbx_strand_id
1 'polypeptide(L)'
;MEYKLYCLKFLTGVHFGSKNLDSTEITFHADTLFAALFQEALKMEKQKEFLNAVSEGRIVLSDAFPYIGKNYYIPKPMISVRVDDNEKQGNSRQKKMFKNLKYIPVNTVEAFINGTFPEEHMEDMQYLGTNGMKVSVGIRGMEEPQPYRVSTYHFTDGSGLYIIAGMESEKDQECLDELFESLQYTGLGGKKSSGMGRFKCRVCDIPREMKEQLTKKT
;
A
#
# COMPACT_ATOMS: atom_id res chain seq x y z
N MET A 1 12.39 -15.78 -11.51
CA MET A 1 11.98 -14.56 -10.78
C MET A 1 11.82 -14.92 -9.31
N GLU A 2 12.51 -14.23 -8.44
CA GLU A 2 12.37 -14.33 -6.99
C GLU A 2 11.46 -13.20 -6.50
N TYR A 3 10.57 -13.49 -5.54
CA TYR A 3 9.64 -12.50 -4.99
C TYR A 3 9.97 -12.19 -3.55
N LYS A 4 9.95 -10.91 -3.18
CA LYS A 4 10.17 -10.40 -1.81
C LYS A 4 9.09 -9.38 -1.43
N LEU A 5 8.91 -9.17 -0.12
CA LEU A 5 8.05 -8.11 0.40
C LEU A 5 8.90 -6.92 0.84
N TYR A 6 8.57 -5.75 0.32
CA TYR A 6 9.09 -4.46 0.81
C TYR A 6 8.05 -3.86 1.75
N CYS A 7 8.31 -3.97 3.05
CA CYS A 7 7.39 -3.50 4.10
C CYS A 7 7.77 -2.08 4.50
N LEU A 8 6.84 -1.14 4.32
CA LEU A 8 6.99 0.28 4.59
C LEU A 8 6.33 0.63 5.93
N LYS A 9 7.14 0.91 6.95
CA LYS A 9 6.67 1.47 8.23
C LYS A 9 6.77 3.00 8.15
N PHE A 10 5.64 3.69 8.02
CA PHE A 10 5.62 5.14 7.95
C PHE A 10 5.93 5.76 9.32
N LEU A 11 6.82 6.77 9.30
CA LEU A 11 7.26 7.52 10.49
C LEU A 11 6.52 8.83 10.65
N THR A 12 5.94 9.33 9.56
CA THR A 12 5.20 10.59 9.51
C THR A 12 3.87 10.36 8.78
N GLY A 13 2.93 11.29 8.94
CA GLY A 13 1.70 11.24 8.17
C GLY A 13 1.95 11.21 6.67
N VAL A 14 1.09 10.54 5.93
CA VAL A 14 1.14 10.46 4.47
C VAL A 14 -0.01 11.25 3.84
N HIS A 15 0.20 11.72 2.63
CA HIS A 15 -0.84 12.21 1.75
C HIS A 15 -0.70 11.49 0.41
N PHE A 16 -1.45 10.41 0.23
CA PHE A 16 -1.53 9.75 -1.08
C PHE A 16 -2.65 10.43 -1.86
N GLY A 17 -2.25 11.09 -2.97
CA GLY A 17 -3.14 11.95 -3.71
C GLY A 17 -4.39 11.22 -4.19
N SER A 18 -5.53 11.79 -3.82
CA SER A 18 -6.77 11.59 -4.54
C SER A 18 -7.00 12.83 -5.42
N LYS A 19 -8.21 13.12 -5.80
CA LYS A 19 -8.49 14.26 -6.69
C LYS A 19 -8.19 15.64 -6.06
N ASN A 20 -8.27 15.75 -4.72
CA ASN A 20 -8.17 17.01 -3.99
C ASN A 20 -7.20 16.90 -2.81
N LEU A 21 -6.72 18.07 -2.30
CA LEU A 21 -5.84 18.11 -1.12
C LEU A 21 -6.54 17.73 0.20
N ASP A 22 -7.85 17.87 0.25
CA ASP A 22 -8.67 17.58 1.43
C ASP A 22 -9.06 16.11 1.58
N SER A 23 -8.65 15.26 0.63
CA SER A 23 -8.84 13.81 0.68
C SER A 23 -7.51 13.09 0.47
N THR A 24 -7.34 11.92 1.11
CA THR A 24 -6.17 11.07 0.96
C THR A 24 -6.60 9.62 0.88
N GLU A 25 -5.91 8.84 0.05
CA GLU A 25 -6.04 7.38 0.04
C GLU A 25 -5.13 6.78 1.11
N ILE A 26 -5.42 5.53 1.50
CA ILE A 26 -4.62 4.79 2.48
C ILE A 26 -3.50 3.98 1.83
N THR A 27 -3.59 3.76 0.52
CA THR A 27 -2.63 3.01 -0.30
C THR A 27 -2.28 3.81 -1.56
N PHE A 28 -1.33 3.30 -2.34
CA PHE A 28 -0.95 3.88 -3.62
C PHE A 28 -0.71 2.78 -4.67
N HIS A 29 -0.79 3.15 -5.93
CA HIS A 29 -0.62 2.22 -7.06
C HIS A 29 0.84 2.04 -7.47
N ALA A 30 1.12 0.98 -8.20
CA ALA A 30 2.45 0.62 -8.69
C ALA A 30 3.08 1.73 -9.57
N ASP A 31 2.29 2.47 -10.33
CA ASP A 31 2.75 3.60 -11.14
C ASP A 31 3.29 4.76 -10.28
N THR A 32 2.63 5.04 -9.16
CA THR A 32 3.09 6.04 -8.18
C THR A 32 4.41 5.61 -7.55
N LEU A 33 4.55 4.32 -7.22
CA LEU A 33 5.79 3.75 -6.70
C LEU A 33 6.90 3.83 -7.73
N PHE A 34 6.62 3.36 -8.96
CA PHE A 34 7.58 3.43 -10.06
C PHE A 34 8.09 4.85 -10.28
N ALA A 35 7.19 5.83 -10.34
CA ALA A 35 7.57 7.24 -10.51
C ALA A 35 8.46 7.75 -9.36
N ALA A 36 8.18 7.33 -8.12
CA ALA A 36 8.99 7.69 -6.97
C ALA A 36 10.39 7.05 -7.02
N LEU A 37 10.48 5.74 -7.30
CA LEU A 37 11.75 5.02 -7.45
C LEU A 37 12.56 5.55 -8.65
N PHE A 38 11.90 5.89 -9.76
CA PHE A 38 12.57 6.47 -10.91
C PHE A 38 13.20 7.84 -10.61
N GLN A 39 12.55 8.66 -9.76
CA GLN A 39 13.15 9.92 -9.27
C GLN A 39 14.42 9.67 -8.43
N GLU A 40 14.44 8.61 -7.62
CA GLU A 40 15.65 8.21 -6.89
C GLU A 40 16.73 7.69 -7.84
N ALA A 41 16.34 6.87 -8.82
CA ALA A 41 17.26 6.38 -9.86
C ALA A 41 17.92 7.52 -10.67
N LEU A 42 17.17 8.60 -10.95
CA LEU A 42 17.72 9.81 -11.58
C LEU A 42 18.80 10.49 -10.72
N LYS A 43 18.58 10.58 -9.39
CA LYS A 43 19.57 11.17 -8.46
C LYS A 43 20.84 10.34 -8.34
N MET A 44 20.71 9.01 -8.52
CA MET A 44 21.80 8.04 -8.41
C MET A 44 22.46 7.72 -9.76
N GLU A 45 22.04 8.38 -10.85
CA GLU A 45 22.48 8.11 -12.23
C GLU A 45 22.21 6.68 -12.72
N LYS A 46 21.24 5.96 -12.08
CA LYS A 46 20.84 4.59 -12.38
C LYS A 46 19.55 4.48 -13.22
N GLN A 47 19.04 5.61 -13.76
CA GLN A 47 17.73 5.65 -14.44
C GLN A 47 17.63 4.71 -15.63
N LYS A 48 18.72 4.54 -16.40
CA LYS A 48 18.72 3.62 -17.56
C LYS A 48 18.65 2.15 -17.12
N GLU A 49 19.41 1.80 -16.09
CA GLU A 49 19.44 0.44 -15.54
C GLU A 49 18.06 0.05 -14.99
N PHE A 50 17.49 0.89 -14.13
CA PHE A 50 16.17 0.66 -13.54
C PHE A 50 15.06 0.61 -14.60
N LEU A 51 15.05 1.58 -15.55
CA LEU A 51 14.04 1.61 -16.62
C LEU A 51 14.10 0.36 -17.51
N ASN A 52 15.29 -0.09 -17.89
CA ASN A 52 15.47 -1.32 -18.68
C ASN A 52 15.00 -2.54 -17.89
N ALA A 53 15.36 -2.65 -16.61
CA ALA A 53 14.94 -3.77 -15.78
C ALA A 53 13.40 -3.88 -15.66
N VAL A 54 12.71 -2.75 -15.53
CA VAL A 54 11.22 -2.73 -15.48
C VAL A 54 10.62 -2.98 -16.86
N SER A 55 11.13 -2.35 -17.93
CA SER A 55 10.58 -2.50 -19.29
C SER A 55 10.77 -3.89 -19.88
N GLU A 56 11.84 -4.58 -19.49
CA GLU A 56 12.11 -5.98 -19.85
C GLU A 56 11.37 -6.99 -18.96
N GLY A 57 10.68 -6.52 -17.93
CA GLY A 57 9.95 -7.37 -16.98
C GLY A 57 10.84 -8.08 -15.97
N ARG A 58 12.13 -7.70 -15.86
CA ARG A 58 13.07 -8.26 -14.87
C ARG A 58 12.79 -7.80 -13.44
N ILE A 59 12.24 -6.58 -13.30
CA ILE A 59 11.67 -6.07 -12.06
C ILE A 59 10.18 -5.85 -12.27
N VAL A 60 9.37 -6.44 -11.38
CA VAL A 60 7.92 -6.23 -11.34
C VAL A 60 7.49 -5.77 -9.96
N LEU A 61 6.54 -4.85 -9.88
CA LEU A 61 6.08 -4.24 -8.65
C LEU A 61 4.56 -4.34 -8.57
N SER A 62 4.05 -4.72 -7.41
CA SER A 62 2.62 -4.63 -7.12
C SER A 62 2.21 -3.22 -6.67
N ASP A 63 0.91 -2.98 -6.60
CA ASP A 63 0.34 -1.92 -5.77
C ASP A 63 0.77 -2.11 -4.31
N ALA A 64 0.64 -1.05 -3.52
CA ALA A 64 0.87 -1.12 -2.08
C ALA A 64 -0.39 -1.65 -1.38
N PHE A 65 -0.19 -2.63 -0.49
CA PHE A 65 -1.25 -3.25 0.29
C PHE A 65 -1.02 -3.06 1.79
N PRO A 66 -2.09 -3.02 2.61
CA PRO A 66 -1.95 -2.86 4.05
C PRO A 66 -1.34 -4.10 4.73
N TYR A 67 -0.61 -3.87 5.83
CA TYR A 67 -0.34 -4.89 6.84
C TYR A 67 -0.62 -4.35 8.25
N ILE A 68 -1.04 -5.22 9.17
CA ILE A 68 -1.29 -4.92 10.58
C ILE A 68 -0.65 -6.04 11.41
N GLY A 69 0.38 -5.70 12.18
CA GLY A 69 1.17 -6.69 12.91
C GLY A 69 1.84 -7.69 11.99
N LYS A 70 1.39 -8.93 12.03
CA LYS A 70 1.86 -10.03 11.17
C LYS A 70 0.88 -10.37 10.05
N ASN A 71 -0.27 -9.73 10.00
CA ASN A 71 -1.31 -10.00 9.00
C ASN A 71 -1.11 -9.10 7.78
N TYR A 72 -1.02 -9.72 6.61
CA TYR A 72 -0.97 -9.06 5.31
C TYR A 72 -2.36 -9.07 4.68
N TYR A 73 -2.77 -7.95 4.11
CA TYR A 73 -4.11 -7.77 3.54
C TYR A 73 -4.01 -7.56 2.04
N ILE A 74 -4.98 -8.09 1.32
CA ILE A 74 -5.15 -7.86 -0.13
C ILE A 74 -6.52 -7.25 -0.40
N PRO A 75 -6.73 -6.59 -1.54
CA PRO A 75 -8.05 -6.13 -1.94
C PRO A 75 -9.04 -7.30 -1.95
N LYS A 76 -10.22 -7.05 -1.43
CA LYS A 76 -11.31 -8.03 -1.45
C LYS A 76 -11.61 -8.46 -2.88
N PRO A 77 -11.55 -9.77 -3.22
CA PRO A 77 -11.89 -10.25 -4.55
C PRO A 77 -13.31 -9.86 -4.96
N MET A 78 -13.48 -9.38 -6.19
CA MET A 78 -14.79 -9.04 -6.76
C MET A 78 -15.44 -10.27 -7.40
N ILE A 79 -15.80 -11.24 -6.56
CA ILE A 79 -16.47 -12.48 -6.97
C ILE A 79 -17.84 -12.58 -6.31
N SER A 80 -18.77 -13.29 -6.96
CA SER A 80 -20.05 -13.64 -6.36
C SER A 80 -19.84 -14.82 -5.41
N VAL A 81 -19.84 -14.55 -4.11
CA VAL A 81 -19.80 -15.58 -3.08
C VAL A 81 -21.19 -16.22 -3.00
N ARG A 82 -21.26 -17.54 -3.13
CA ARG A 82 -22.50 -18.28 -2.90
C ARG A 82 -22.72 -18.34 -1.39
N VAL A 83 -23.61 -17.51 -0.88
CA VAL A 83 -24.10 -17.61 0.49
C VAL A 83 -25.21 -18.66 0.47
N ASP A 84 -25.10 -19.72 1.28
CA ASP A 84 -26.15 -20.72 1.43
C ASP A 84 -27.47 -20.04 1.83
N ASP A 85 -28.56 -20.38 1.15
CA ASP A 85 -29.88 -19.76 1.35
C ASP A 85 -30.42 -19.93 2.79
N ASN A 86 -29.85 -20.86 3.58
CA ASN A 86 -30.20 -21.10 4.98
C ASN A 86 -29.66 -20.00 5.95
N GLU A 87 -28.68 -19.17 5.55
CA GLU A 87 -28.17 -18.05 6.35
C GLU A 87 -28.79 -16.69 6.00
N LYS A 88 -29.98 -16.68 5.37
CA LYS A 88 -30.70 -15.44 4.99
C LYS A 88 -31.06 -14.51 6.14
N GLN A 89 -30.81 -14.90 7.40
CA GLN A 89 -31.08 -14.11 8.61
C GLN A 89 -29.85 -13.31 9.11
N GLY A 90 -28.79 -13.17 8.32
CA GLY A 90 -27.64 -12.31 8.69
C GLY A 90 -28.11 -10.89 9.04
N ASN A 91 -27.70 -10.41 10.23
CA ASN A 91 -28.00 -9.07 10.72
C ASN A 91 -27.69 -8.03 9.64
N SER A 92 -28.59 -7.09 9.41
CA SER A 92 -28.44 -6.00 8.42
C SER A 92 -27.09 -5.24 8.57
N ARG A 93 -26.57 -5.18 9.81
CA ARG A 93 -25.25 -4.61 10.12
C ARG A 93 -24.11 -5.41 9.49
N GLN A 94 -24.13 -6.75 9.61
CA GLN A 94 -23.08 -7.63 9.04
C GLN A 94 -23.05 -7.53 7.52
N LYS A 95 -24.21 -7.52 6.85
CA LYS A 95 -24.31 -7.33 5.40
C LYS A 95 -23.73 -6.00 4.96
N LYS A 96 -23.95 -4.93 5.73
CA LYS A 96 -23.38 -3.60 5.46
C LYS A 96 -21.87 -3.59 5.65
N MET A 97 -21.35 -4.21 6.72
CA MET A 97 -19.92 -4.34 7.00
C MET A 97 -19.22 -5.11 5.89
N PHE A 98 -19.76 -6.27 5.50
CA PHE A 98 -19.22 -7.07 4.38
C PHE A 98 -19.21 -6.31 3.05
N LYS A 99 -20.24 -5.51 2.78
CA LYS A 99 -20.30 -4.66 1.57
C LYS A 99 -19.21 -3.59 1.58
N ASN A 100 -18.90 -3.02 2.74
CA ASN A 100 -17.91 -1.96 2.91
C ASN A 100 -16.48 -2.48 3.06
N LEU A 101 -16.30 -3.79 3.20
CA LEU A 101 -15.01 -4.44 3.33
C LEU A 101 -14.19 -4.21 2.05
N LYS A 102 -13.05 -3.54 2.16
CA LYS A 102 -12.15 -3.25 1.05
C LYS A 102 -10.97 -4.21 0.97
N TYR A 103 -10.48 -4.68 2.12
CA TYR A 103 -9.31 -5.54 2.24
C TYR A 103 -9.63 -6.74 3.12
N ILE A 104 -9.02 -7.88 2.81
CA ILE A 104 -9.12 -9.11 3.58
C ILE A 104 -7.73 -9.66 3.89
N PRO A 105 -7.53 -10.34 5.04
CA PRO A 105 -6.28 -11.02 5.32
C PRO A 105 -5.99 -12.10 4.29
N VAL A 106 -4.72 -12.25 3.87
CA VAL A 106 -4.32 -13.23 2.85
C VAL A 106 -4.70 -14.66 3.25
N ASN A 107 -4.55 -15.01 4.53
CA ASN A 107 -4.90 -16.33 5.07
C ASN A 107 -6.41 -16.64 5.08
N THR A 108 -7.27 -15.65 4.83
CA THR A 108 -8.73 -15.83 4.81
C THR A 108 -9.33 -15.88 3.40
N VAL A 109 -8.51 -15.82 2.36
CA VAL A 109 -8.97 -15.80 0.96
C VAL A 109 -9.85 -17.00 0.62
N GLU A 110 -9.44 -18.22 1.01
CA GLU A 110 -10.22 -19.43 0.77
C GLU A 110 -11.56 -19.39 1.53
N ALA A 111 -11.55 -18.97 2.79
CA ALA A 111 -12.78 -18.80 3.57
C ALA A 111 -13.71 -17.75 2.94
N PHE A 112 -13.12 -16.66 2.41
CA PHE A 112 -13.88 -15.64 1.68
C PHE A 112 -14.56 -16.22 0.43
N ILE A 113 -13.83 -16.99 -0.38
CA ILE A 113 -14.35 -17.63 -1.61
C ILE A 113 -15.47 -18.62 -1.29
N ASN A 114 -15.34 -19.35 -0.18
CA ASN A 114 -16.30 -20.35 0.28
C ASN A 114 -17.50 -19.77 1.05
N GLY A 115 -17.57 -18.43 1.25
CA GLY A 115 -18.65 -17.77 1.97
C GLY A 115 -18.58 -17.89 3.49
N THR A 116 -17.46 -18.36 4.05
CA THR A 116 -17.26 -18.58 5.50
C THR A 116 -16.27 -17.57 6.10
N PHE A 117 -16.26 -16.34 5.57
CA PHE A 117 -15.33 -15.29 6.01
C PHE A 117 -15.56 -14.95 7.50
N PRO A 118 -14.48 -14.97 8.34
CA PRO A 118 -14.60 -14.71 9.78
C PRO A 118 -15.02 -13.27 10.08
N GLU A 119 -16.03 -13.09 10.93
CA GLU A 119 -16.55 -11.76 11.31
C GLU A 119 -15.51 -10.90 12.01
N GLU A 120 -14.58 -11.48 12.76
CA GLU A 120 -13.53 -10.80 13.49
C GLU A 120 -12.64 -9.92 12.59
N HIS A 121 -12.51 -10.27 11.31
CA HIS A 121 -11.72 -9.52 10.34
C HIS A 121 -12.48 -8.41 9.60
N MET A 122 -13.76 -8.25 9.87
CA MET A 122 -14.58 -7.24 9.17
C MET A 122 -14.22 -5.80 9.53
N GLU A 123 -13.63 -5.58 10.69
CA GLU A 123 -13.27 -4.25 11.20
C GLU A 123 -11.74 -4.04 11.33
N ASP A 124 -10.91 -4.97 10.84
CA ASP A 124 -9.45 -4.90 10.99
C ASP A 124 -8.86 -3.56 10.51
N MET A 125 -9.39 -3.00 9.43
CA MET A 125 -8.89 -1.75 8.84
C MET A 125 -9.00 -0.53 9.78
N GLN A 126 -9.81 -0.58 10.83
CA GLN A 126 -9.84 0.48 11.85
C GLN A 126 -8.53 0.57 12.65
N TYR A 127 -7.76 -0.53 12.72
CA TYR A 127 -6.48 -0.59 13.43
C TYR A 127 -5.29 -0.20 12.56
N LEU A 128 -5.51 0.00 11.25
CA LEU A 128 -4.44 0.36 10.31
C LEU A 128 -3.88 1.76 10.60
N GLY A 129 -4.75 2.71 10.94
CA GLY A 129 -4.36 4.08 11.20
C GLY A 129 -5.55 5.03 11.30
N THR A 130 -5.27 6.31 11.33
CA THR A 130 -6.27 7.37 11.51
C THR A 130 -6.11 8.48 10.49
N ASN A 131 -7.24 9.06 10.06
CA ASN A 131 -7.24 10.26 9.26
C ASN A 131 -6.93 11.48 10.12
N GLY A 132 -6.12 12.39 9.57
CA GLY A 132 -5.82 13.69 10.14
C GLY A 132 -6.02 14.80 9.11
N MET A 133 -5.98 16.04 9.58
CA MET A 133 -6.04 17.20 8.70
C MET A 133 -5.04 18.24 9.15
N LYS A 134 -4.17 18.67 8.24
CA LYS A 134 -3.22 19.77 8.47
C LYS A 134 -3.74 21.02 7.77
N VAL A 135 -3.83 22.12 8.52
CA VAL A 135 -4.10 23.44 7.94
C VAL A 135 -2.78 24.11 7.62
N SER A 136 -2.66 24.66 6.44
CA SER A 136 -1.49 25.41 5.96
C SER A 136 -1.95 26.71 5.33
N VAL A 137 -1.06 27.68 5.26
CA VAL A 137 -1.36 29.02 4.70
C VAL A 137 -0.46 29.27 3.50
N GLY A 138 -1.07 29.64 2.38
CA GLY A 138 -0.37 30.10 1.19
C GLY A 138 -0.05 31.59 1.32
N ILE A 139 1.25 31.94 1.32
CA ILE A 139 1.70 33.33 1.53
C ILE A 139 2.24 33.95 0.23
N ARG A 140 2.45 33.17 -0.84
CA ARG A 140 3.12 33.64 -2.05
C ARG A 140 2.27 34.63 -2.85
N GLY A 141 2.72 35.90 -2.87
CA GLY A 141 2.25 36.94 -3.81
C GLY A 141 0.80 37.38 -3.63
N MET A 142 0.16 37.07 -2.52
CA MET A 142 -1.21 37.47 -2.19
C MET A 142 -1.20 38.54 -1.10
N GLU A 143 -2.04 39.54 -1.24
CA GLU A 143 -2.25 40.57 -0.22
C GLU A 143 -2.83 39.99 1.06
N GLU A 144 -3.66 38.91 0.94
CA GLU A 144 -4.20 38.18 2.08
C GLU A 144 -3.80 36.70 2.05
N PRO A 145 -3.23 36.18 3.15
CA PRO A 145 -2.88 34.74 3.26
C PRO A 145 -4.12 33.85 3.21
N GLN A 146 -4.17 32.91 2.28
CA GLN A 146 -5.31 31.99 2.17
C GLN A 146 -5.00 30.63 2.84
N PRO A 147 -5.80 30.24 3.86
CA PRO A 147 -5.67 28.94 4.47
C PRO A 147 -6.16 27.82 3.52
N TYR A 148 -5.42 26.72 3.46
CA TYR A 148 -5.84 25.50 2.76
C TYR A 148 -5.66 24.29 3.65
N ARG A 149 -6.46 23.25 3.41
CA ARG A 149 -6.48 22.02 4.18
C ARG A 149 -5.78 20.91 3.39
N VAL A 150 -5.00 20.10 4.10
CA VAL A 150 -4.35 18.90 3.56
C VAL A 150 -4.76 17.73 4.41
N SER A 151 -5.47 16.78 3.82
CA SER A 151 -5.80 15.52 4.48
C SER A 151 -4.55 14.67 4.63
N THR A 152 -4.39 14.02 5.76
CA THR A 152 -3.27 13.14 6.06
C THR A 152 -3.78 11.82 6.62
N TYR A 153 -3.03 10.76 6.41
CA TYR A 153 -3.25 9.47 7.06
C TYR A 153 -2.05 9.10 7.92
N HIS A 154 -2.30 8.67 9.14
CA HIS A 154 -1.28 8.29 10.11
C HIS A 154 -1.43 6.82 10.43
N PHE A 155 -0.45 6.01 10.03
CA PHE A 155 -0.42 4.58 10.35
C PHE A 155 -0.18 4.36 11.84
N THR A 156 -0.90 3.39 12.42
CA THR A 156 -0.70 2.96 13.81
C THR A 156 0.64 2.22 13.95
N ASP A 157 1.25 2.25 15.12
CA ASP A 157 2.48 1.48 15.35
C ASP A 157 2.24 -0.01 15.13
N GLY A 158 3.17 -0.66 14.43
CA GLY A 158 3.02 -2.04 13.99
C GLY A 158 2.22 -2.22 12.70
N SER A 159 1.73 -1.16 12.08
CA SER A 159 1.06 -1.20 10.78
C SER A 159 1.79 -0.42 9.70
N GLY A 160 1.40 -0.62 8.45
CA GLY A 160 1.97 0.08 7.32
C GLY A 160 1.50 -0.51 5.99
N LEU A 161 2.32 -0.32 4.95
CA LEU A 161 2.06 -0.86 3.62
C LEU A 161 3.18 -1.83 3.22
N TYR A 162 2.84 -2.81 2.42
CA TYR A 162 3.81 -3.69 1.79
C TYR A 162 3.62 -3.72 0.27
N ILE A 163 4.70 -4.01 -0.43
CA ILE A 163 4.75 -4.17 -1.87
C ILE A 163 5.34 -5.55 -2.15
N ILE A 164 4.76 -6.27 -3.09
CA ILE A 164 5.35 -7.50 -3.63
C ILE A 164 6.22 -7.07 -4.80
N ALA A 165 7.52 -7.35 -4.71
CA ALA A 165 8.45 -7.13 -5.80
C ALA A 165 9.00 -8.47 -6.30
N GLY A 166 9.02 -8.67 -7.62
CA GLY A 166 9.68 -9.79 -8.27
C GLY A 166 10.93 -9.31 -8.98
N MET A 167 12.05 -10.03 -8.81
CA MET A 167 13.34 -9.75 -9.44
C MET A 167 13.88 -11.01 -10.13
N GLU A 168 14.51 -10.85 -11.28
CA GLU A 168 15.11 -11.98 -12.00
C GLU A 168 16.52 -12.32 -11.53
N SER A 169 17.28 -11.32 -11.10
CA SER A 169 18.67 -11.48 -10.68
C SER A 169 18.94 -10.78 -9.35
N GLU A 170 20.03 -11.17 -8.69
CA GLU A 170 20.56 -10.52 -7.49
C GLU A 170 20.88 -9.04 -7.76
N LYS A 171 21.39 -8.73 -8.96
CA LYS A 171 21.66 -7.35 -9.38
C LYS A 171 20.39 -6.48 -9.46
N ASP A 172 19.29 -7.05 -9.94
CA ASP A 172 18.01 -6.35 -9.98
C ASP A 172 17.48 -6.10 -8.55
N GLN A 173 17.71 -7.06 -7.63
CA GLN A 173 17.39 -6.88 -6.22
C GLN A 173 18.24 -5.77 -5.58
N GLU A 174 19.56 -5.80 -5.75
CA GLU A 174 20.46 -4.76 -5.23
C GLU A 174 20.07 -3.37 -5.73
N CYS A 175 19.77 -3.24 -7.02
CA CYS A 175 19.29 -1.99 -7.59
C CYS A 175 18.02 -1.49 -6.89
N LEU A 176 17.05 -2.38 -6.68
CA LEU A 176 15.78 -2.04 -6.04
C LEU A 176 15.97 -1.69 -4.55
N ASP A 177 16.82 -2.44 -3.83
CA ASP A 177 17.14 -2.21 -2.43
C ASP A 177 17.75 -0.82 -2.21
N GLU A 178 18.72 -0.42 -3.02
CA GLU A 178 19.34 0.91 -2.98
C GLU A 178 18.33 2.03 -3.26
N LEU A 179 17.43 1.83 -4.23
CA LEU A 179 16.40 2.81 -4.54
C LEU A 179 15.40 2.98 -3.36
N PHE A 180 15.00 1.89 -2.71
CA PHE A 180 14.16 1.97 -1.52
C PHE A 180 14.91 2.59 -0.32
N GLU A 181 16.20 2.31 -0.16
CA GLU A 181 17.03 2.94 0.86
C GLU A 181 17.07 4.46 0.70
N SER A 182 17.23 4.96 -0.52
CA SER A 182 17.16 6.39 -0.81
C SER A 182 15.76 6.96 -0.59
N LEU A 183 14.74 6.27 -1.11
CA LEU A 183 13.36 6.72 -1.10
C LEU A 183 12.78 6.87 0.33
N GLN A 184 13.21 6.04 1.29
CA GLN A 184 12.75 6.14 2.67
C GLN A 184 13.03 7.52 3.31
N TYR A 185 14.10 8.21 2.89
CA TYR A 185 14.44 9.56 3.36
C TYR A 185 13.72 10.65 2.56
N THR A 186 13.55 10.45 1.26
CA THR A 186 12.80 11.37 0.39
C THR A 186 11.30 11.36 0.73
N GLY A 187 10.77 10.18 1.08
CA GLY A 187 9.37 9.94 1.38
C GLY A 187 8.50 9.67 0.15
N LEU A 188 7.31 9.12 0.39
CA LEU A 188 6.29 8.78 -0.61
C LEU A 188 5.04 9.65 -0.48
N GLY A 189 4.41 9.96 -1.60
CA GLY A 189 3.18 10.74 -1.67
C GLY A 189 3.40 12.24 -1.83
N GLY A 190 2.35 13.01 -1.56
CA GLY A 190 2.38 14.47 -1.63
C GLY A 190 3.00 15.13 -0.41
N LYS A 191 3.34 16.43 -0.54
CA LYS A 191 3.85 17.25 0.57
C LYS A 191 5.15 16.74 1.23
N LYS A 192 5.99 16.00 0.48
CA LYS A 192 7.30 15.50 0.92
C LYS A 192 8.22 16.62 1.45
N SER A 193 8.20 17.79 0.80
CA SER A 193 8.96 18.96 1.24
C SER A 193 8.58 19.50 2.61
N SER A 194 7.40 19.14 3.12
CA SER A 194 6.95 19.45 4.49
C SER A 194 7.12 18.28 5.47
N GLY A 195 7.94 17.29 5.12
CA GLY A 195 8.31 16.17 5.96
C GLY A 195 7.31 15.01 5.98
N MET A 196 6.32 15.01 5.10
CA MET A 196 5.36 13.91 4.99
C MET A 196 5.91 12.72 4.22
N GLY A 197 5.35 11.55 4.48
CA GLY A 197 5.60 10.33 3.73
C GLY A 197 6.93 9.64 4.02
N ARG A 198 7.65 10.02 5.08
CA ARG A 198 8.90 9.35 5.46
C ARG A 198 8.59 7.98 6.08
N PHE A 199 9.39 6.98 5.75
CA PHE A 199 9.19 5.62 6.21
C PHE A 199 10.52 4.92 6.48
N LYS A 200 10.45 3.74 7.11
CA LYS A 200 11.52 2.74 7.12
C LYS A 200 11.10 1.58 6.25
N CYS A 201 11.99 1.16 5.36
CA CYS A 201 11.80 -0.02 4.54
C CYS A 201 12.45 -1.23 5.21
N ARG A 202 11.75 -2.37 5.18
CA ARG A 202 12.28 -3.67 5.57
C ARG A 202 11.92 -4.68 4.51
N VAL A 203 12.94 -5.36 3.98
CA VAL A 203 12.74 -6.48 3.06
C VAL A 203 12.48 -7.74 3.86
N CYS A 204 11.47 -8.50 3.47
CA CYS A 204 11.05 -9.74 4.11
C CYS A 204 10.78 -10.80 3.05
N ASP A 205 10.96 -12.07 3.44
CA ASP A 205 10.52 -13.18 2.62
C ASP A 205 9.00 -13.23 2.55
N ILE A 206 8.49 -13.71 1.42
CA ILE A 206 7.05 -13.88 1.24
C ILE A 206 6.54 -14.99 2.15
N PRO A 207 5.46 -14.77 2.92
CA PRO A 207 4.79 -15.81 3.68
C PRO A 207 4.39 -16.99 2.77
N ARG A 208 4.47 -18.20 3.33
CA ARG A 208 4.23 -19.44 2.57
C ARG A 208 2.88 -19.43 1.84
N GLU A 209 1.83 -19.00 2.52
CA GLU A 209 0.46 -18.92 1.99
C GLU A 209 0.38 -18.00 0.74
N MET A 210 1.10 -16.88 0.77
CA MET A 210 1.17 -15.94 -0.33
C MET A 210 2.05 -16.48 -1.47
N LYS A 211 3.13 -17.19 -1.14
CA LYS A 211 4.04 -17.79 -2.13
C LYS A 211 3.34 -18.87 -2.96
N GLU A 212 2.52 -19.70 -2.32
CA GLU A 212 1.73 -20.74 -3.00
C GLU A 212 0.74 -20.14 -4.01
N GLN A 213 0.17 -18.98 -3.71
CA GLN A 213 -0.74 -18.27 -4.62
C GLN A 213 0.00 -17.65 -5.82
N LEU A 214 1.18 -17.05 -5.60
CA LEU A 214 1.99 -16.42 -6.66
C LEU A 214 2.62 -17.43 -7.62
N THR A 215 2.86 -18.67 -7.18
CA THR A 215 3.51 -19.71 -7.98
C THR A 215 2.55 -20.66 -8.67
N LYS A 216 1.25 -20.63 -8.33
CA LYS A 216 0.23 -21.37 -9.08
C LYS A 216 0.18 -20.80 -10.50
N LYS A 217 0.71 -21.59 -11.47
CA LYS A 217 0.47 -21.30 -12.90
C LYS A 217 -1.03 -21.39 -13.16
N THR A 218 -1.57 -20.30 -13.64
CA THR A 218 -2.93 -20.24 -14.21
C THR A 218 -2.99 -21.10 -15.46
#